data_24a50c2122c820e189a3dad215fd17cf
#
_entry.id   24a50c2122c820e189a3dad215fd17cf
#
_cell.length_a   1.000
_cell.length_b   1.000
_cell.length_c   1.000
_cell.angle_alpha   90.00
_cell.angle_beta   90.00
_cell.angle_gamma   90.00
#
_symmetry.space_group_name_H-M   'P 1'
#
loop_
_entity.id
_entity.type
_entity.pdbx_description
1 polymer ?
#
loop_
_entity_poly.entity_id
_entity_poly.type
_entity_poly.pdbx_seq_one_letter_code
_entity_poly.pdbx_strand_id
1 'polypeptide(L)'
;MEPIVEAYVGEYASGKSENAVNRAIELCRRGLAVTLADLDTVEPCYTIRPIKKELEAMGIEVVAWDTGDTMGLGEAGSVIKGAMRWVLKRPGNIILDVGYGVHGAEVFNLIEGAWEHAHLKIIAVVNMSRPFTATVEAVVEYVSSLGRVDGLLNNTHLDEETSVDIVQQGAQGVAKAAAILGLPVFGTSAEKKIAKKMGRLDCMGNPVRALERIMPRTFW
;
A
#
# COMPACT_ATOMS: atom_id res chain seq x y z
N MET A 1 -15.28 -2.10 18.15
CA MET A 1 -14.84 -2.56 16.80
C MET A 1 -13.35 -2.73 16.90
N GLU A 2 -12.81 -3.84 16.44
CA GLU A 2 -11.36 -4.06 16.45
C GLU A 2 -10.66 -3.02 15.55
N PRO A 3 -9.45 -2.56 15.93
CA PRO A 3 -8.71 -1.61 15.12
C PRO A 3 -8.28 -2.25 13.80
N ILE A 4 -8.32 -1.48 12.73
CA ILE A 4 -7.79 -1.86 11.43
C ILE A 4 -6.33 -1.41 11.39
N VAL A 5 -5.42 -2.37 11.24
CA VAL A 5 -3.98 -2.11 11.13
C VAL A 5 -3.49 -2.81 9.87
N GLU A 6 -3.21 -2.02 8.84
CA GLU A 6 -2.84 -2.53 7.50
C GLU A 6 -1.52 -1.90 7.06
N ALA A 7 -0.63 -2.72 6.52
CA ALA A 7 0.62 -2.31 5.90
C ALA A 7 0.62 -2.70 4.42
N TYR A 8 0.96 -1.76 3.55
CA TYR A 8 0.99 -1.94 2.12
C TYR A 8 2.44 -2.10 1.65
N VAL A 9 2.78 -3.30 1.22
CA VAL A 9 4.10 -3.66 0.65
C VAL A 9 3.96 -4.01 -0.84
N GLY A 10 5.05 -4.09 -1.57
CA GLY A 10 5.01 -4.47 -2.99
C GLY A 10 6.14 -3.84 -3.78
N GLU A 11 6.15 -4.10 -5.08
CA GLU A 11 7.17 -3.62 -6.01
C GLU A 11 7.06 -2.11 -6.27
N TYR A 12 8.12 -1.55 -6.84
CA TYR A 12 8.12 -0.18 -7.33
C TYR A 12 6.94 0.06 -8.29
N ALA A 13 6.26 1.18 -8.13
CA ALA A 13 5.10 1.55 -8.94
C ALA A 13 3.96 0.50 -8.95
N SER A 14 3.85 -0.37 -7.95
CA SER A 14 2.69 -1.25 -7.78
C SER A 14 1.44 -0.53 -7.28
N GLY A 15 1.58 0.72 -6.79
CA GLY A 15 0.50 1.55 -6.25
C GLY A 15 0.25 1.39 -4.75
N LYS A 16 1.26 0.98 -3.98
CA LYS A 16 1.21 0.88 -2.51
C LYS A 16 0.68 2.15 -1.86
N SER A 17 1.38 3.27 -2.09
CA SER A 17 1.07 4.57 -1.50
C SER A 17 -0.33 5.06 -1.87
N GLU A 18 -0.73 4.88 -3.14
CA GLU A 18 -2.09 5.24 -3.57
C GLU A 18 -3.15 4.43 -2.82
N ASN A 19 -2.92 3.12 -2.63
CA ASN A 19 -3.82 2.27 -1.86
C ASN A 19 -3.83 2.63 -0.37
N ALA A 20 -2.67 2.88 0.24
CA ALA A 20 -2.55 3.29 1.64
C ALA A 20 -3.28 4.62 1.90
N VAL A 21 -3.05 5.63 1.08
CA VAL A 21 -3.69 6.94 1.18
C VAL A 21 -5.20 6.84 1.01
N ASN A 22 -5.68 6.16 -0.04
CA ASN A 22 -7.11 5.97 -0.27
C ASN A 22 -7.78 5.21 0.88
N ARG A 23 -7.09 4.22 1.46
CA ARG A 23 -7.60 3.47 2.62
C ARG A 23 -7.70 4.35 3.86
N ALA A 24 -6.70 5.16 4.13
CA ALA A 24 -6.73 6.10 5.24
C ALA A 24 -7.89 7.11 5.09
N ILE A 25 -8.09 7.65 3.89
CA ILE A 25 -9.21 8.58 3.60
C ILE A 25 -10.56 7.88 3.74
N GLU A 26 -10.69 6.65 3.25
CA GLU A 26 -11.93 5.87 3.41
C GLU A 26 -12.31 5.72 4.88
N LEU A 27 -11.35 5.31 5.72
CA LEU A 27 -11.59 5.13 7.16
C LEU A 27 -11.93 6.46 7.85
N CYS A 28 -11.21 7.53 7.51
CA CYS A 28 -11.48 8.87 8.03
C CYS A 28 -12.88 9.38 7.64
N ARG A 29 -13.29 9.19 6.37
CA ARG A 29 -14.67 9.54 5.91
C ARG A 29 -15.77 8.76 6.63
N ARG A 30 -15.44 7.61 7.20
CA ARG A 30 -16.33 6.81 8.07
C ARG A 30 -16.36 7.31 9.52
N GLY A 31 -15.68 8.41 9.84
CA GLY A 31 -15.59 8.98 11.18
C GLY A 31 -14.65 8.24 12.12
N LEU A 32 -13.74 7.41 11.59
CA LEU A 32 -12.79 6.65 12.38
C LEU A 32 -11.49 7.44 12.56
N ALA A 33 -10.89 7.35 13.76
CA ALA A 33 -9.53 7.88 13.98
C ALA A 33 -8.51 7.05 13.19
N VAL A 34 -7.65 7.71 12.40
CA VAL A 34 -6.68 7.07 11.51
C VAL A 34 -5.31 7.73 11.64
N THR A 35 -4.29 6.91 11.82
CA THR A 35 -2.89 7.28 11.63
C THR A 35 -2.40 6.69 10.31
N LEU A 36 -1.84 7.51 9.43
CA LEU A 36 -1.14 7.09 8.22
C LEU A 36 0.36 7.33 8.42
N ALA A 37 1.18 6.29 8.32
CA ALA A 37 2.62 6.39 8.46
C ALA A 37 3.34 6.13 7.12
N ASP A 38 4.22 7.06 6.77
CA ASP A 38 5.17 6.94 5.67
C ASP A 38 6.42 6.24 6.19
N LEU A 39 6.58 4.99 5.84
CA LEU A 39 7.73 4.15 6.19
C LEU A 39 8.62 3.88 4.98
N ASP A 40 8.45 4.63 3.88
CA ASP A 40 9.34 4.51 2.73
C ASP A 40 10.70 5.16 3.05
N THR A 41 11.66 4.30 3.39
CA THR A 41 13.07 4.65 3.62
C THR A 41 13.93 4.41 2.39
N VAL A 42 13.36 3.83 1.32
CA VAL A 42 14.08 3.47 0.10
C VAL A 42 14.06 4.61 -0.91
N GLU A 43 12.92 5.28 -1.06
CA GLU A 43 12.75 6.34 -2.06
C GLU A 43 12.03 7.58 -1.49
N PRO A 44 12.77 8.46 -0.80
CA PRO A 44 12.19 9.58 -0.08
C PRO A 44 11.54 10.66 -0.98
N CYS A 45 11.74 10.60 -2.31
CA CYS A 45 11.22 11.61 -3.24
C CYS A 45 9.77 11.35 -3.68
N TYR A 46 9.29 10.10 -3.61
CA TYR A 46 7.96 9.68 -4.09
C TYR A 46 7.10 9.14 -2.95
N THR A 47 6.98 9.94 -1.90
CA THR A 47 6.28 9.59 -0.67
C THR A 47 5.01 10.42 -0.50
N ILE A 48 4.27 10.17 0.58
CA ILE A 48 3.08 10.95 0.95
C ILE A 48 3.41 12.36 1.51
N ARG A 49 4.69 12.71 1.67
CA ARG A 49 5.13 13.99 2.27
C ARG A 49 4.54 15.24 1.61
N PRO A 50 4.50 15.34 0.25
CA PRO A 50 3.94 16.52 -0.40
C PRO A 50 2.46 16.77 -0.08
N ILE A 51 1.69 15.71 0.18
CA ILE A 51 0.25 15.77 0.46
C ILE A 51 -0.07 15.69 1.95
N LYS A 52 0.93 15.66 2.84
CA LYS A 52 0.77 15.54 4.29
C LYS A 52 -0.23 16.55 4.84
N LYS A 53 -0.07 17.84 4.52
CA LYS A 53 -0.93 18.92 5.01
C LYS A 53 -2.40 18.74 4.57
N GLU A 54 -2.60 18.26 3.35
CA GLU A 54 -3.96 17.99 2.82
C GLU A 54 -4.62 16.84 3.59
N LEU A 55 -3.87 15.77 3.88
CA LEU A 55 -4.35 14.64 4.66
C LEU A 55 -4.65 15.03 6.12
N GLU A 56 -3.79 15.84 6.74
CA GLU A 56 -3.99 16.36 8.09
C GLU A 56 -5.24 17.27 8.15
N ALA A 57 -5.49 18.09 7.12
CA ALA A 57 -6.68 18.91 7.03
C ALA A 57 -7.98 18.08 6.90
N MET A 58 -7.89 16.83 6.41
CA MET A 58 -9.02 15.89 6.41
C MET A 58 -9.23 15.20 7.76
N GLY A 59 -8.34 15.38 8.74
CA GLY A 59 -8.41 14.75 10.07
C GLY A 59 -7.64 13.44 10.18
N ILE A 60 -6.74 13.14 9.24
CA ILE A 60 -5.84 11.98 9.29
C ILE A 60 -4.56 12.41 10.02
N GLU A 61 -4.14 11.67 11.03
CA GLU A 61 -2.83 11.88 11.65
C GLU A 61 -1.73 11.30 10.75
N VAL A 62 -0.79 12.15 10.29
CA VAL A 62 0.28 11.72 9.37
C VAL A 62 1.62 11.66 10.08
N VAL A 63 2.22 10.46 10.11
CA VAL A 63 3.57 10.22 10.64
C VAL A 63 4.53 10.07 9.46
N ALA A 64 5.22 11.15 9.11
CA ALA A 64 6.16 11.20 7.99
C ALA A 64 7.36 12.08 8.33
N TRP A 65 8.44 11.99 7.55
CA TRP A 65 9.49 13.00 7.56
C TRP A 65 8.94 14.32 7.03
N ASP A 66 9.36 15.42 7.60
CA ASP A 66 9.07 16.73 7.03
C ASP A 66 10.15 17.12 6.00
N THR A 67 9.75 17.74 4.91
CA THR A 67 10.67 18.12 3.82
C THR A 67 11.80 19.05 4.33
N GLY A 68 11.51 19.87 5.36
CA GLY A 68 12.49 20.73 6.00
C GLY A 68 13.55 19.96 6.81
N ASP A 69 13.19 18.81 7.38
CA ASP A 69 14.11 17.97 8.19
C ASP A 69 15.13 17.22 7.32
N THR A 70 14.85 17.07 6.02
CA THR A 70 15.69 16.32 5.08
C THR A 70 16.58 17.20 4.21
N MET A 71 16.37 18.54 4.21
CA MET A 71 17.24 19.47 3.49
C MET A 71 18.66 19.50 4.13
N GLY A 72 19.63 19.02 3.36
CA GLY A 72 21.05 19.02 3.76
C GLY A 72 21.56 17.73 4.40
N LEU A 73 20.70 16.75 4.66
CA LEU A 73 21.07 15.44 5.16
C LEU A 73 20.95 14.43 4.02
N GLY A 74 21.94 14.34 3.14
CA GLY A 74 21.89 13.54 1.91
C GLY A 74 21.45 12.06 2.02
N GLU A 75 21.37 11.51 3.24
CA GLU A 75 20.96 10.14 3.53
C GLU A 75 19.86 10.02 4.61
N ALA A 76 19.22 11.12 4.99
CA ALA A 76 18.22 11.12 6.07
C ALA A 76 16.94 10.28 5.75
N GLY A 77 16.78 9.83 4.51
CA GLY A 77 15.71 8.92 4.10
C GLY A 77 15.84 7.50 4.65
N SER A 78 17.06 7.08 5.02
CA SER A 78 17.35 5.69 5.45
C SER A 78 17.14 5.46 6.97
N VAL A 79 16.73 6.47 7.72
CA VAL A 79 16.54 6.36 9.17
C VAL A 79 15.08 6.58 9.53
N ILE A 80 14.51 5.71 10.36
CA ILE A 80 13.16 5.93 10.89
C ILE A 80 13.18 6.90 12.07
N LYS A 81 12.18 7.81 12.14
CA LYS A 81 11.95 8.67 13.31
C LYS A 81 11.44 7.82 14.49
N GLY A 82 11.67 8.30 15.71
CA GLY A 82 11.09 7.68 16.92
C GLY A 82 9.56 7.51 16.83
N ALA A 83 8.86 8.49 16.24
CA ALA A 83 7.41 8.40 16.01
C ALA A 83 6.99 7.27 15.06
N MET A 84 7.83 6.91 14.09
CA MET A 84 7.60 5.78 13.18
C MET A 84 7.86 4.45 13.90
N ARG A 85 8.94 4.36 14.69
CA ARG A 85 9.27 3.16 15.49
C ARG A 85 8.10 2.73 16.39
N TRP A 86 7.41 3.68 16.97
CA TRP A 86 6.32 3.44 17.93
C TRP A 86 4.94 3.57 17.32
N VAL A 87 4.82 3.61 16.00
CA VAL A 87 3.54 3.87 15.30
C VAL A 87 2.44 2.88 15.68
N LEU A 88 2.78 1.61 15.90
CA LEU A 88 1.81 0.57 16.27
C LEU A 88 1.29 0.68 17.70
N LYS A 89 1.85 1.57 18.54
CA LYS A 89 1.34 1.89 19.89
C LYS A 89 0.28 3.01 19.87
N ARG A 90 -0.01 3.60 18.70
CA ARG A 90 -1.01 4.65 18.58
C ARG A 90 -2.42 4.06 18.67
N PRO A 91 -3.39 4.81 19.23
CA PRO A 91 -4.77 4.37 19.28
C PRO A 91 -5.46 4.47 17.91
N GLY A 92 -6.50 3.69 17.72
CA GLY A 92 -7.34 3.74 16.51
C GLY A 92 -6.81 2.88 15.37
N ASN A 93 -7.09 3.30 14.13
CA ASN A 93 -6.71 2.56 12.95
C ASN A 93 -5.37 3.07 12.43
N ILE A 94 -4.55 2.16 11.94
CA ILE A 94 -3.18 2.47 11.51
C ILE A 94 -2.97 1.92 10.10
N ILE A 95 -2.56 2.80 9.19
CA ILE A 95 -2.20 2.46 7.82
C ILE A 95 -0.72 2.77 7.62
N LEU A 96 0.04 1.79 7.15
CA LEU A 96 1.47 1.89 6.92
C LEU A 96 1.75 1.84 5.41
N ASP A 97 2.33 2.90 4.87
CA ASP A 97 2.88 2.93 3.51
C ASP A 97 4.36 2.55 3.58
N VAL A 98 4.71 1.42 2.98
CA VAL A 98 6.05 0.81 3.11
C VAL A 98 6.82 0.96 1.80
N GLY A 99 8.12 1.16 1.89
CA GLY A 99 9.01 1.20 0.73
C GLY A 99 8.94 -0.07 -0.12
N TYR A 100 9.43 0.01 -1.36
CA TYR A 100 9.34 -1.11 -2.28
C TYR A 100 10.37 -2.21 -2.03
N GLY A 101 10.04 -3.42 -2.46
CA GLY A 101 10.92 -4.58 -2.45
C GLY A 101 11.21 -5.13 -1.05
N VAL A 102 12.16 -6.06 -1.00
CA VAL A 102 12.60 -6.72 0.23
C VAL A 102 13.16 -5.72 1.23
N HIS A 103 13.98 -4.77 0.77
CA HIS A 103 14.56 -3.73 1.63
C HIS A 103 13.49 -2.82 2.24
N GLY A 104 12.42 -2.51 1.49
CA GLY A 104 11.28 -1.79 2.04
C GLY A 104 10.60 -2.59 3.16
N ALA A 105 10.38 -3.89 2.95
CA ALA A 105 9.77 -4.76 3.95
C ALA A 105 10.63 -4.96 5.22
N GLU A 106 11.96 -4.82 5.14
CA GLU A 106 12.85 -4.89 6.29
C GLU A 106 12.57 -3.81 7.35
N VAL A 107 11.86 -2.74 7.00
CA VAL A 107 11.47 -1.68 7.94
C VAL A 107 10.66 -2.23 9.12
N PHE A 108 9.93 -3.34 8.96
CA PHE A 108 9.20 -3.97 10.06
C PHE A 108 10.10 -4.40 11.22
N ASN A 109 11.38 -4.70 10.96
CA ASN A 109 12.35 -5.01 12.01
C ASN A 109 12.69 -3.79 12.90
N LEU A 110 12.37 -2.59 12.42
CA LEU A 110 12.60 -1.33 13.14
C LEU A 110 11.34 -0.83 13.85
N ILE A 111 10.17 -1.39 13.55
CA ILE A 111 8.88 -1.02 14.14
C ILE A 111 8.65 -1.87 15.40
N GLU A 112 8.50 -1.21 16.53
CA GLU A 112 8.30 -1.89 17.82
C GLU A 112 7.01 -2.69 17.87
N GLY A 113 7.14 -4.00 18.11
CA GLY A 113 6.03 -4.93 18.23
C GLY A 113 5.37 -5.31 16.90
N ALA A 114 6.01 -5.07 15.73
CA ALA A 114 5.39 -5.35 14.44
C ALA A 114 5.07 -6.85 14.25
N TRP A 115 5.99 -7.72 14.63
CA TRP A 115 5.82 -9.15 14.42
C TRP A 115 4.84 -9.82 15.40
N GLU A 116 4.63 -9.22 16.56
CA GLU A 116 3.72 -9.68 17.62
C GLU A 116 2.34 -9.02 17.55
N HIS A 117 2.15 -8.03 16.68
CA HIS A 117 0.91 -7.25 16.64
C HIS A 117 -0.24 -8.07 16.05
N ALA A 118 -1.24 -8.41 16.89
CA ALA A 118 -2.32 -9.33 16.55
C ALA A 118 -3.19 -8.88 15.38
N HIS A 119 -3.35 -7.56 15.19
CA HIS A 119 -4.22 -7.01 14.15
C HIS A 119 -3.48 -6.53 12.91
N LEU A 120 -2.13 -6.56 12.89
CA LEU A 120 -1.37 -6.12 11.72
C LEU A 120 -1.55 -7.11 10.57
N LYS A 121 -2.04 -6.60 9.45
CA LYS A 121 -2.12 -7.29 8.16
C LYS A 121 -1.14 -6.68 7.18
N ILE A 122 -0.21 -7.46 6.70
CA ILE A 122 0.75 -7.06 5.66
C ILE A 122 0.18 -7.48 4.31
N ILE A 123 -0.13 -6.49 3.47
CA ILE A 123 -0.85 -6.64 2.19
C ILE A 123 0.11 -6.38 1.04
N ALA A 124 0.38 -7.39 0.24
CA ALA A 124 1.18 -7.22 -0.97
C ALA A 124 0.33 -6.65 -2.11
N VAL A 125 0.65 -5.43 -2.53
CA VAL A 125 0.03 -4.77 -3.68
C VAL A 125 0.72 -5.22 -4.95
N VAL A 126 -0.03 -5.87 -5.84
CA VAL A 126 0.49 -6.47 -7.08
C VAL A 126 -0.04 -5.73 -8.29
N ASN A 127 0.85 -5.28 -9.17
CA ASN A 127 0.53 -4.78 -10.50
C ASN A 127 1.15 -5.70 -11.56
N MET A 128 0.35 -6.56 -12.18
CA MET A 128 0.82 -7.53 -13.18
C MET A 128 1.19 -6.90 -14.53
N SER A 129 1.02 -5.59 -14.70
CA SER A 129 1.54 -4.86 -15.85
C SER A 129 2.98 -4.37 -15.65
N ARG A 130 3.63 -4.72 -14.51
CA ARG A 130 5.04 -4.39 -14.25
C ARG A 130 5.94 -5.59 -14.52
N PRO A 131 7.16 -5.38 -15.05
CA PRO A 131 8.05 -6.47 -15.45
C PRO A 131 8.31 -7.50 -14.36
N PHE A 132 8.56 -7.07 -13.12
CA PHE A 132 8.86 -7.96 -11.98
C PHE A 132 7.68 -8.74 -11.44
N THR A 133 6.45 -8.44 -11.88
CA THR A 133 5.22 -9.11 -11.44
C THR A 133 4.31 -9.45 -12.62
N ALA A 134 4.87 -9.58 -13.84
CA ALA A 134 4.10 -9.77 -15.07
C ALA A 134 3.53 -11.19 -15.23
N THR A 135 4.05 -12.19 -14.52
CA THR A 135 3.55 -13.58 -14.57
C THR A 135 3.16 -14.07 -13.19
N VAL A 136 2.39 -15.14 -13.14
CA VAL A 136 1.98 -15.77 -11.87
C VAL A 136 3.20 -16.23 -11.07
N GLU A 137 4.17 -16.84 -11.74
CA GLU A 137 5.40 -17.34 -11.15
C GLU A 137 6.23 -16.20 -10.56
N ALA A 138 6.37 -15.09 -11.31
CA ALA A 138 7.08 -13.89 -10.86
C ALA A 138 6.40 -13.26 -9.62
N VAL A 139 5.06 -13.23 -9.59
CA VAL A 139 4.32 -12.77 -8.39
C VAL A 139 4.59 -13.68 -7.20
N VAL A 140 4.56 -15.00 -7.40
CA VAL A 140 4.83 -15.99 -6.32
C VAL A 140 6.25 -15.81 -5.77
N GLU A 141 7.25 -15.73 -6.65
CA GLU A 141 8.65 -15.53 -6.26
C GLU A 141 8.82 -14.21 -5.49
N TYR A 142 8.29 -13.12 -6.05
CA TYR A 142 8.39 -11.80 -5.45
C TYR A 142 7.73 -11.74 -4.06
N VAL A 143 6.48 -12.20 -3.95
CA VAL A 143 5.76 -12.18 -2.66
C VAL A 143 6.45 -13.07 -1.62
N SER A 144 6.97 -14.23 -2.03
CA SER A 144 7.73 -15.11 -1.13
C SER A 144 9.01 -14.44 -0.62
N SER A 145 9.64 -13.57 -1.41
CA SER A 145 10.84 -12.84 -1.01
C SER A 145 10.59 -11.73 0.01
N LEU A 146 9.36 -11.23 0.13
CA LEU A 146 8.99 -10.18 1.08
C LEU A 146 8.93 -10.64 2.55
N GLY A 147 9.00 -11.94 2.80
CA GLY A 147 8.81 -12.52 4.13
C GLY A 147 7.33 -12.69 4.48
N ARG A 148 6.90 -12.25 5.67
CA ARG A 148 5.50 -12.35 6.07
C ARG A 148 4.61 -11.45 5.22
N VAL A 149 3.64 -12.08 4.56
CA VAL A 149 2.53 -11.40 3.87
C VAL A 149 1.24 -12.11 4.27
N ASP A 150 0.21 -11.35 4.63
CA ASP A 150 -1.07 -11.89 5.11
C ASP A 150 -2.13 -11.97 3.98
N GLY A 151 -1.84 -11.40 2.81
CA GLY A 151 -2.69 -11.50 1.62
C GLY A 151 -2.29 -10.55 0.50
N LEU A 152 -2.93 -10.74 -0.65
CA LEU A 152 -2.66 -9.98 -1.87
C LEU A 152 -3.77 -8.96 -2.15
N LEU A 153 -3.40 -7.85 -2.78
CA LEU A 153 -4.30 -6.86 -3.35
C LEU A 153 -3.94 -6.66 -4.82
N ASN A 154 -4.86 -6.98 -5.73
CA ASN A 154 -4.66 -6.68 -7.14
C ASN A 154 -4.81 -5.17 -7.37
N ASN A 155 -3.80 -4.57 -7.98
CA ASN A 155 -3.81 -3.18 -8.44
C ASN A 155 -3.21 -3.08 -9.85
N THR A 156 -3.56 -4.05 -10.71
CA THR A 156 -3.06 -4.08 -12.10
C THR A 156 -3.61 -2.92 -12.90
N HIS A 157 -2.70 -2.11 -13.44
CA HIS A 157 -3.02 -0.93 -14.24
C HIS A 157 -1.89 -0.56 -15.21
N LEU A 158 -2.27 0.15 -16.28
CA LEU A 158 -1.38 0.73 -17.29
C LEU A 158 -1.68 2.23 -17.43
N ASP A 159 -1.67 2.95 -16.32
CA ASP A 159 -1.99 4.38 -16.25
C ASP A 159 -3.24 4.75 -17.07
N GLU A 160 -3.13 5.62 -18.07
CA GLU A 160 -4.27 6.06 -18.89
C GLU A 160 -4.83 4.96 -19.81
N GLU A 161 -4.01 3.97 -20.17
CA GLU A 161 -4.42 2.82 -20.99
C GLU A 161 -5.17 1.74 -20.20
N THR A 162 -5.37 1.95 -18.90
CA THR A 162 -6.07 0.99 -18.04
C THR A 162 -7.51 0.78 -18.49
N SER A 163 -7.85 -0.46 -18.80
CA SER A 163 -9.22 -0.90 -19.13
C SER A 163 -9.74 -1.88 -18.07
N VAL A 164 -11.05 -2.14 -18.11
CA VAL A 164 -11.67 -3.19 -17.25
C VAL A 164 -11.01 -4.54 -17.50
N ASP A 165 -10.71 -4.87 -18.76
CA ASP A 165 -10.12 -6.16 -19.14
C ASP A 165 -8.71 -6.33 -18.55
N ILE A 166 -7.89 -5.29 -18.56
CA ILE A 166 -6.55 -5.30 -17.96
C ILE A 166 -6.65 -5.59 -16.45
N VAL A 167 -7.56 -4.90 -15.76
CA VAL A 167 -7.75 -5.10 -14.32
C VAL A 167 -8.27 -6.50 -14.01
N GLN A 168 -9.20 -7.02 -14.82
CA GLN A 168 -9.74 -8.37 -14.66
C GLN A 168 -8.71 -9.47 -14.97
N GLN A 169 -7.86 -9.28 -15.98
CA GLN A 169 -6.74 -10.18 -16.24
C GLN A 169 -5.76 -10.21 -15.06
N GLY A 170 -5.45 -9.03 -14.50
CA GLY A 170 -4.67 -8.93 -13.27
C GLY A 170 -5.32 -9.67 -12.10
N ALA A 171 -6.63 -9.52 -11.90
CA ALA A 171 -7.35 -10.22 -10.85
C ALA A 171 -7.24 -11.75 -10.97
N GLN A 172 -7.35 -12.29 -12.20
CA GLN A 172 -7.16 -13.72 -12.46
C GLN A 172 -5.74 -14.19 -12.14
N GLY A 173 -4.73 -13.42 -12.56
CA GLY A 173 -3.33 -13.77 -12.30
C GLY A 173 -2.99 -13.71 -10.82
N VAL A 174 -3.41 -12.64 -10.13
CA VAL A 174 -3.20 -12.49 -8.67
C VAL A 174 -3.92 -13.59 -7.89
N ALA A 175 -5.13 -13.98 -8.29
CA ALA A 175 -5.85 -15.08 -7.65
C ALA A 175 -5.13 -16.42 -7.82
N LYS A 176 -4.54 -16.69 -8.98
CA LYS A 176 -3.71 -17.89 -9.21
C LYS A 176 -2.46 -17.89 -8.33
N ALA A 177 -1.75 -16.76 -8.26
CA ALA A 177 -0.58 -16.62 -7.40
C ALA A 177 -0.93 -16.78 -5.92
N ALA A 178 -2.03 -16.18 -5.48
CA ALA A 178 -2.55 -16.31 -4.13
C ALA A 178 -2.86 -17.76 -3.76
N ALA A 179 -3.48 -18.53 -4.68
CA ALA A 179 -3.77 -19.95 -4.48
C ALA A 179 -2.48 -20.78 -4.31
N ILE A 180 -1.43 -20.51 -5.08
CA ILE A 180 -0.12 -21.18 -4.94
C ILE A 180 0.53 -20.85 -3.59
N LEU A 181 0.43 -19.59 -3.15
CA LEU A 181 0.99 -19.10 -1.89
C LEU A 181 0.16 -19.51 -0.65
N GLY A 182 -1.05 -20.01 -0.83
CA GLY A 182 -1.98 -20.27 0.27
C GLY A 182 -2.47 -18.99 0.97
N LEU A 183 -2.52 -17.86 0.26
CA LEU A 183 -2.88 -16.54 0.78
C LEU A 183 -4.25 -16.09 0.26
N PRO A 184 -5.02 -15.29 1.03
CA PRO A 184 -6.24 -14.67 0.54
C PRO A 184 -5.95 -13.51 -0.42
N VAL A 185 -6.91 -13.20 -1.30
CA VAL A 185 -6.96 -11.93 -2.04
C VAL A 185 -7.91 -10.99 -1.31
N PHE A 186 -7.42 -9.84 -0.83
CA PHE A 186 -8.22 -8.87 -0.08
C PHE A 186 -9.09 -7.97 -0.98
N GLY A 187 -8.83 -7.96 -2.27
CA GLY A 187 -9.62 -7.23 -3.25
C GLY A 187 -8.86 -6.87 -4.51
N THR A 188 -9.55 -6.12 -5.34
CA THR A 188 -9.00 -5.47 -6.54
C THR A 188 -9.20 -3.97 -6.44
N SER A 189 -8.13 -3.22 -6.55
CA SER A 189 -8.16 -1.77 -6.61
C SER A 189 -8.17 -1.30 -8.07
N ALA A 190 -8.97 -0.29 -8.35
CA ALA A 190 -9.02 0.34 -9.66
C ALA A 190 -9.43 1.81 -9.53
N GLU A 191 -8.97 2.65 -10.46
CA GLU A 191 -9.41 4.05 -10.53
C GLU A 191 -10.94 4.13 -10.59
N LYS A 192 -11.52 5.10 -9.94
CA LYS A 192 -12.98 5.26 -9.71
C LYS A 192 -13.83 5.05 -10.98
N LYS A 193 -13.36 5.55 -12.14
CA LYS A 193 -14.07 5.36 -13.41
C LYS A 193 -14.10 3.91 -13.90
N ILE A 194 -13.02 3.14 -13.64
CA ILE A 194 -12.91 1.71 -13.99
C ILE A 194 -13.69 0.88 -12.96
N ALA A 195 -13.50 1.15 -11.66
CA ALA A 195 -14.20 0.46 -10.58
C ALA A 195 -15.73 0.55 -10.74
N LYS A 196 -16.25 1.72 -11.17
CA LYS A 196 -17.68 1.89 -11.46
C LYS A 196 -18.19 0.97 -12.56
N LYS A 197 -17.37 0.70 -13.59
CA LYS A 197 -17.72 -0.21 -14.68
C LYS A 197 -17.63 -1.69 -14.25
N MET A 198 -16.71 -2.02 -13.35
CA MET A 198 -16.55 -3.38 -12.82
C MET A 198 -17.66 -3.78 -11.83
N GLY A 199 -18.22 -2.81 -11.10
CA GLY A 199 -19.18 -3.07 -10.05
C GLY A 199 -18.52 -3.42 -8.71
N ARG A 200 -19.23 -4.20 -7.87
CA ARG A 200 -18.79 -4.49 -6.48
C ARG A 200 -17.71 -5.56 -6.38
N LEU A 201 -17.68 -6.48 -7.34
CA LEU A 201 -16.79 -7.63 -7.32
C LEU A 201 -16.03 -7.71 -8.64
N ASP A 202 -14.80 -8.20 -8.59
CA ASP A 202 -14.03 -8.58 -9.76
C ASP A 202 -14.48 -9.94 -10.32
N CYS A 203 -13.87 -10.41 -11.41
CA CYS A 203 -14.23 -11.69 -12.05
C CYS A 203 -13.88 -12.91 -11.18
N MET A 204 -13.11 -12.74 -10.11
CA MET A 204 -12.76 -13.80 -9.15
C MET A 204 -13.63 -13.74 -7.88
N GLY A 205 -14.59 -12.80 -7.81
CA GLY A 205 -15.47 -12.61 -6.65
C GLY A 205 -14.86 -11.78 -5.51
N ASN A 206 -13.72 -11.13 -5.73
CA ASN A 206 -13.11 -10.30 -4.70
C ASN A 206 -13.68 -8.87 -4.73
N PRO A 207 -13.73 -8.16 -3.58
CA PRO A 207 -14.23 -6.80 -3.51
C PRO A 207 -13.45 -5.84 -4.40
N VAL A 208 -14.15 -4.97 -5.13
CA VAL A 208 -13.53 -3.87 -5.90
C VAL A 208 -13.48 -2.62 -5.04
N ARG A 209 -12.27 -2.06 -4.89
CA ARG A 209 -11.98 -0.80 -4.20
C ARG A 209 -11.76 0.31 -5.23
N ALA A 210 -12.58 1.36 -5.17
CA ALA A 210 -12.39 2.52 -6.03
C ALA A 210 -11.29 3.43 -5.48
N LEU A 211 -10.31 3.74 -6.30
CA LEU A 211 -9.23 4.67 -5.97
C LEU A 211 -9.45 6.03 -6.63
N GLU A 212 -9.13 7.08 -5.89
CA GLU A 212 -8.89 8.43 -6.40
C GLU A 212 -7.38 8.61 -6.54
N ARG A 213 -6.92 9.20 -7.64
CA ARG A 213 -5.50 9.54 -7.81
C ARG A 213 -5.18 10.75 -6.96
N ILE A 214 -4.45 10.55 -5.89
CA ILE A 214 -4.10 11.55 -4.89
C ILE A 214 -2.60 11.80 -4.85
N MET A 215 -1.82 10.75 -5.06
CA MET A 215 -0.37 10.85 -5.07
C MET A 215 0.10 11.76 -6.23
N PRO A 216 1.16 12.59 -6.00
CA PRO A 216 1.73 13.41 -7.04
C PRO A 216 2.07 12.58 -8.29
N ARG A 217 1.78 13.11 -9.47
CA ARG A 217 2.15 12.45 -10.72
C ARG A 217 3.67 12.42 -10.82
N THR A 218 4.22 11.23 -10.98
CA THR A 218 5.62 11.06 -11.37
C THR A 218 5.74 11.30 -12.86
N PHE A 219 6.73 12.07 -13.27
CA PHE A 219 7.01 12.34 -14.69
C PHE A 219 7.79 11.18 -15.30
N TRP A 220 7.09 10.07 -15.61
CA TRP A 220 7.62 8.98 -16.47
C TRP A 220 6.57 8.58 -17.46
#